data_8d9b50d26c61796df44934149acad826
#
_entry.id   8d9b50d26c61796df44934149acad826
#
_cell.length_a   1.000
_cell.length_b   1.000
_cell.length_c   1.000
_cell.angle_alpha   90.00
_cell.angle_beta   90.00
_cell.angle_gamma   90.00
#
_symmetry.space_group_name_H-M   'P 1'
#
loop_
_entity.id
_entity.type
_entity.pdbx_description
1 polymer ?
#
loop_
_entity_poly.entity_id
_entity_poly.type
_entity_poly.pdbx_seq_one_letter_code
_entity_poly.pdbx_strand_id
1 'polypeptide(L)'
;MFDLLKRLFSDLMSREPQTVFADNDPRLAVAALMCHVVAADGVVRPAERQRVIEELAHRYRMSEGDAEVLAEAARRAELESAVLQRFTGGLQRGLPLEERREIVTSLWKVVLADGVVHEFEDNVVWRIADLLGIEAHERVALRKTVEAEIADAALGVEGGHDAERNLVPSGRGGGASSAS
;
A
#
# COMPACT_ATOMS: atom_id res chain seq x y z
N MET A 1 -20.52 -43.37 -3.23
CA MET A 1 -20.42 -42.07 -3.93
C MET A 1 -20.20 -40.87 -2.98
N PHE A 2 -20.78 -40.88 -1.79
CA PHE A 2 -20.61 -39.78 -0.82
C PHE A 2 -19.19 -39.62 -0.24
N ASP A 3 -18.40 -40.69 -0.17
CA ASP A 3 -17.04 -40.62 0.37
C ASP A 3 -16.03 -39.96 -0.59
N LEU A 4 -16.26 -40.04 -1.90
CA LEU A 4 -15.42 -39.36 -2.87
C LEU A 4 -15.63 -37.84 -2.86
N LEU A 5 -16.90 -37.42 -2.69
CA LEU A 5 -17.24 -35.99 -2.55
C LEU A 5 -16.68 -35.41 -1.23
N LYS A 6 -16.75 -36.16 -0.13
CA LYS A 6 -16.15 -35.76 1.14
C LYS A 6 -14.63 -35.62 1.06
N ARG A 7 -13.95 -36.54 0.36
CA ARG A 7 -12.50 -36.44 0.14
C ARG A 7 -12.13 -35.27 -0.75
N LEU A 8 -12.85 -35.04 -1.85
CA LEU A 8 -12.66 -33.87 -2.71
C LEU A 8 -12.93 -32.56 -1.98
N PHE A 9 -13.96 -32.52 -1.13
CA PHE A 9 -14.26 -31.34 -0.30
C PHE A 9 -13.25 -31.15 0.83
N SER A 10 -12.76 -32.25 1.42
CA SER A 10 -11.70 -32.23 2.42
C SER A 10 -10.36 -31.77 1.79
N ASP A 11 -10.00 -32.26 0.60
CA ASP A 11 -8.81 -31.82 -0.14
C ASP A 11 -8.92 -30.37 -0.63
N LEU A 12 -10.12 -29.92 -0.96
CA LEU A 12 -10.35 -28.51 -1.34
C LEU A 12 -10.30 -27.57 -0.13
N MET A 13 -10.81 -28.03 1.03
CA MET A 13 -10.78 -27.29 2.29
C MET A 13 -9.47 -27.43 3.06
N SER A 14 -8.70 -28.51 2.80
CA SER A 14 -7.40 -28.79 3.40
C SER A 14 -6.23 -28.25 2.57
N ARG A 15 -6.50 -27.50 1.50
CA ARG A 15 -5.52 -26.57 0.97
C ARG A 15 -5.38 -25.44 1.99
N GLU A 16 -4.62 -25.69 3.04
CA GLU A 16 -3.87 -24.60 3.65
C GLU A 16 -3.19 -23.88 2.49
N PRO A 17 -3.35 -22.55 2.36
CA PRO A 17 -2.65 -21.83 1.33
C PRO A 17 -1.17 -22.16 1.56
N GLN A 18 -0.61 -23.00 0.71
CA GLN A 18 0.83 -23.21 0.67
C GLN A 18 1.39 -21.82 0.60
N THR A 19 2.23 -21.46 1.55
CA THR A 19 2.91 -20.19 1.61
C THR A 19 3.57 -19.99 0.26
N VAL A 20 2.92 -19.22 -0.60
CA VAL A 20 3.40 -18.90 -1.96
C VAL A 20 4.75 -18.16 -1.87
N PHE A 21 5.07 -17.68 -0.66
CA PHE A 21 6.27 -16.93 -0.34
C PHE A 21 7.10 -17.71 0.71
N ALA A 22 8.38 -17.87 0.43
CA ALA A 22 9.31 -18.48 1.39
C ALA A 22 9.51 -17.55 2.60
N ASP A 23 9.80 -18.12 3.78
CA ASP A 23 10.01 -17.35 5.02
C ASP A 23 11.12 -16.30 4.92
N ASN A 24 12.04 -16.45 3.97
CA ASN A 24 13.12 -15.51 3.69
C ASN A 24 12.87 -14.62 2.47
N ASP A 25 11.65 -14.61 1.92
CA ASP A 25 11.30 -13.74 0.79
C ASP A 25 11.30 -12.27 1.25
N PRO A 26 12.13 -11.39 0.65
CA PRO A 26 12.15 -9.97 1.02
C PRO A 26 10.80 -9.29 0.87
N ARG A 27 9.95 -9.74 -0.08
CA ARG A 27 8.61 -9.19 -0.29
C ARG A 27 7.70 -9.46 0.91
N LEU A 28 7.79 -10.67 1.49
CA LEU A 28 7.05 -11.03 2.70
C LEU A 28 7.48 -10.15 3.89
N ALA A 29 8.79 -9.89 4.02
CA ALA A 29 9.30 -9.03 5.07
C ALA A 29 8.79 -7.58 4.92
N VAL A 30 8.82 -7.03 3.71
CA VAL A 30 8.31 -5.67 3.45
C VAL A 30 6.80 -5.59 3.69
N ALA A 31 6.03 -6.55 3.21
CA ALA A 31 4.59 -6.61 3.45
C ALA A 31 4.26 -6.71 4.96
N ALA A 32 5.03 -7.49 5.73
CA ALA A 32 4.87 -7.58 7.18
C ALA A 32 5.17 -6.25 7.89
N LEU A 33 6.17 -5.49 7.42
CA LEU A 33 6.43 -4.15 7.96
C LEU A 33 5.29 -3.18 7.66
N MET A 34 4.69 -3.23 6.45
CA MET A 34 3.52 -2.42 6.12
C MET A 34 2.31 -2.78 7.00
N CYS A 35 2.02 -4.07 7.15
CA CYS A 35 0.96 -4.55 8.05
C CYS A 35 1.20 -4.10 9.50
N HIS A 36 2.45 -4.15 9.96
CA HIS A 36 2.83 -3.73 11.32
C HIS A 36 2.60 -2.23 11.53
N VAL A 37 2.89 -1.40 10.55
CA VAL A 37 2.68 0.05 10.63
C VAL A 37 1.19 0.36 10.77
N VAL A 38 0.33 -0.19 9.90
CA VAL A 38 -1.12 0.09 9.93
C VAL A 38 -1.81 -0.54 11.14
N ALA A 39 -1.19 -1.52 11.80
CA ALA A 39 -1.69 -2.12 13.04
C ALA A 39 -1.21 -1.40 14.31
N ALA A 40 -0.47 -0.29 14.19
CA ALA A 40 0.20 0.37 15.31
C ALA A 40 -0.77 0.90 16.38
N ASP A 41 -1.98 1.28 16.01
CA ASP A 41 -3.04 1.71 16.94
C ASP A 41 -3.90 0.56 17.46
N GLY A 42 -3.63 -0.68 17.01
CA GLY A 42 -4.38 -1.90 17.36
C GLY A 42 -5.66 -2.12 16.55
N VAL A 43 -5.97 -1.25 15.58
CA VAL A 43 -7.19 -1.32 14.76
C VAL A 43 -6.82 -1.19 13.28
N VAL A 44 -6.86 -2.27 12.53
CA VAL A 44 -6.65 -2.24 11.08
C VAL A 44 -7.97 -1.96 10.37
N ARG A 45 -8.06 -0.81 9.71
CA ARG A 45 -9.25 -0.40 8.96
C ARG A 45 -9.22 -0.99 7.53
N PRO A 46 -10.39 -1.26 6.91
CA PRO A 46 -10.43 -1.76 5.53
C PRO A 46 -9.69 -0.88 4.53
N ALA A 47 -9.75 0.44 4.69
CA ALA A 47 -9.04 1.40 3.83
C ALA A 47 -7.51 1.28 3.96
N GLU A 48 -6.99 1.07 5.17
CA GLU A 48 -5.55 0.88 5.41
C GLU A 48 -5.06 -0.44 4.80
N ARG A 49 -5.86 -1.52 4.97
CA ARG A 49 -5.56 -2.79 4.32
C ARG A 49 -5.49 -2.64 2.79
N GLN A 50 -6.44 -1.93 2.20
CA GLN A 50 -6.47 -1.70 0.76
C GLN A 50 -5.22 -0.93 0.28
N ARG A 51 -4.79 0.09 1.01
CA ARG A 51 -3.55 0.83 0.71
C ARG A 51 -2.31 -0.06 0.73
N VAL A 52 -2.21 -0.96 1.72
CA VAL A 52 -1.10 -1.93 1.75
C VAL A 52 -1.10 -2.77 0.49
N ILE A 53 -2.26 -3.27 0.04
CA ILE A 53 -2.39 -4.08 -1.17
C ILE A 53 -1.97 -3.28 -2.41
N GLU A 54 -2.45 -2.05 -2.56
CA GLU A 54 -2.13 -1.15 -3.67
C GLU A 54 -0.63 -0.83 -3.74
N GLU A 55 -0.01 -0.50 -2.61
CA GLU A 55 1.42 -0.21 -2.55
C GLU A 55 2.27 -1.46 -2.87
N LEU A 56 1.88 -2.64 -2.39
CA LEU A 56 2.55 -3.90 -2.73
C LEU A 56 2.43 -4.24 -4.22
N ALA A 57 1.22 -4.07 -4.79
CA ALA A 57 0.98 -4.29 -6.22
C ALA A 57 1.85 -3.36 -7.07
N HIS A 58 1.89 -2.08 -6.73
CA HIS A 58 2.70 -1.07 -7.41
C HIS A 58 4.21 -1.37 -7.27
N ARG A 59 4.70 -1.57 -6.04
CA ARG A 59 6.12 -1.78 -5.75
C ARG A 59 6.69 -3.00 -6.46
N TYR A 60 5.96 -4.11 -6.45
CA TYR A 60 6.43 -5.38 -7.00
C TYR A 60 5.86 -5.69 -8.39
N ARG A 61 5.12 -4.77 -8.99
CA ARG A 61 4.49 -4.91 -10.31
C ARG A 61 3.70 -6.22 -10.44
N MET A 62 2.94 -6.54 -9.41
CA MET A 62 2.11 -7.74 -9.34
C MET A 62 0.62 -7.39 -9.46
N SER A 63 -0.21 -8.40 -9.71
CA SER A 63 -1.66 -8.21 -9.70
C SER A 63 -2.15 -7.86 -8.29
N GLU A 64 -3.30 -7.19 -8.19
CA GLU A 64 -3.94 -6.89 -6.89
C GLU A 64 -4.24 -8.17 -6.12
N GLY A 65 -4.68 -9.25 -6.80
CA GLY A 65 -4.91 -10.55 -6.19
C GLY A 65 -3.66 -11.19 -5.59
N ASP A 66 -2.51 -11.09 -6.28
CA ASP A 66 -1.23 -11.58 -5.75
C ASP A 66 -0.75 -10.73 -4.57
N ALA A 67 -0.96 -9.41 -4.63
CA ALA A 67 -0.64 -8.50 -3.54
C ALA A 67 -1.51 -8.77 -2.30
N GLU A 68 -2.79 -9.11 -2.49
CA GLU A 68 -3.69 -9.52 -1.41
C GLU A 68 -3.22 -10.81 -0.74
N VAL A 69 -2.79 -11.81 -1.52
CA VAL A 69 -2.22 -13.06 -0.99
C VAL A 69 -0.95 -12.78 -0.21
N LEU A 70 -0.07 -11.90 -0.70
CA LEU A 70 1.14 -11.47 -0.01
C LEU A 70 0.83 -10.75 1.31
N ALA A 71 -0.11 -9.81 1.31
CA ALA A 71 -0.53 -9.07 2.48
C ALA A 71 -1.14 -9.99 3.56
N GLU A 72 -1.94 -10.99 3.16
CA GLU A 72 -2.51 -11.96 4.08
C GLU A 72 -1.45 -12.90 4.67
N ALA A 73 -0.48 -13.35 3.87
CA ALA A 73 0.66 -14.12 4.35
C ALA A 73 1.50 -13.31 5.34
N ALA A 74 1.74 -12.03 5.04
CA ALA A 74 2.46 -11.10 5.90
C ALA A 74 1.76 -10.86 7.24
N ARG A 75 0.45 -10.67 7.23
CA ARG A 75 -0.37 -10.51 8.44
C ARG A 75 -0.30 -11.72 9.37
N ARG A 76 -0.26 -12.92 8.82
CA ARG A 76 -0.09 -14.15 9.61
C ARG A 76 1.30 -14.23 10.24
N ALA A 77 2.33 -13.84 9.48
CA ALA A 77 3.71 -13.81 9.99
C ALA A 77 3.90 -12.74 11.09
N GLU A 78 3.17 -11.62 11.03
CA GLU A 78 3.28 -10.52 11.99
C GLU A 78 2.72 -10.86 13.37
N LEU A 79 1.76 -11.77 13.48
CA LEU A 79 1.17 -12.18 14.76
C LEU A 79 2.18 -12.81 15.74
N GLU A 80 3.40 -13.10 15.31
CA GLU A 80 4.49 -13.58 16.15
C GLU A 80 5.42 -12.43 16.54
N SER A 81 5.37 -11.97 17.78
CA SER A 81 5.97 -10.73 18.30
C SER A 81 7.51 -10.56 18.28
N ALA A 82 8.26 -11.45 17.62
CA ALA A 82 9.71 -11.31 17.37
C ALA A 82 10.03 -10.78 15.95
N VAL A 83 9.00 -10.41 15.20
CA VAL A 83 9.01 -10.24 13.74
C VAL A 83 9.74 -9.00 13.29
N LEU A 84 9.55 -7.86 13.97
CA LEU A 84 10.13 -6.58 13.54
C LEU A 84 11.66 -6.65 13.40
N GLN A 85 12.36 -7.13 14.41
CA GLN A 85 13.82 -7.21 14.41
C GLN A 85 14.34 -8.27 13.42
N ARG A 86 13.61 -9.38 13.27
CA ARG A 86 13.97 -10.44 12.32
C ARG A 86 13.88 -9.93 10.88
N PHE A 87 12.79 -9.27 10.52
CA PHE A 87 12.58 -8.76 9.16
C PHE A 87 13.49 -7.59 8.84
N THR A 88 13.57 -6.58 9.70
CA THR A 88 14.46 -5.45 9.48
C THR A 88 15.92 -5.87 9.43
N GLY A 89 16.36 -6.79 10.30
CA GLY A 89 17.72 -7.32 10.26
C GLY A 89 18.03 -8.14 9.01
N GLY A 90 17.05 -8.90 8.49
CA GLY A 90 17.16 -9.62 7.22
C GLY A 90 17.31 -8.65 6.04
N LEU A 91 16.44 -7.65 5.95
CA LEU A 91 16.46 -6.64 4.91
C LEU A 91 17.72 -5.77 4.96
N GLN A 92 18.17 -5.38 6.16
CA GLN A 92 19.37 -4.58 6.34
C GLN A 92 20.64 -5.28 5.83
N ARG A 93 20.73 -6.59 6.05
CA ARG A 93 21.90 -7.38 5.60
C ARG A 93 21.81 -7.80 4.14
N GLY A 94 20.59 -8.01 3.63
CA GLY A 94 20.35 -8.58 2.31
C GLY A 94 20.16 -7.55 1.19
N LEU A 95 19.80 -6.30 1.52
CA LEU A 95 19.49 -5.28 0.55
C LEU A 95 20.47 -4.11 0.58
N PRO A 96 20.79 -3.53 -0.60
CA PRO A 96 21.55 -2.28 -0.69
C PRO A 96 20.76 -1.13 -0.04
N LEU A 97 21.49 -0.06 0.33
CA LEU A 97 20.89 1.09 1.00
C LEU A 97 19.74 1.72 0.21
N GLU A 98 19.86 1.76 -1.12
CA GLU A 98 18.85 2.35 -1.98
C GLU A 98 17.51 1.61 -1.90
N GLU A 99 17.53 0.28 -1.96
CA GLU A 99 16.32 -0.52 -1.81
C GLU A 99 15.69 -0.37 -0.40
N ARG A 100 16.52 -0.18 0.63
CA ARG A 100 16.02 0.10 2.00
C ARG A 100 15.36 1.47 2.10
N ARG A 101 15.89 2.49 1.39
CA ARG A 101 15.25 3.81 1.24
C ARG A 101 13.88 3.71 0.57
N GLU A 102 13.80 2.94 -0.51
CA GLU A 102 12.52 2.70 -1.19
C GLU A 102 11.49 2.01 -0.29
N ILE A 103 11.93 1.06 0.55
CA ILE A 103 11.02 0.44 1.54
C ILE A 103 10.46 1.49 2.49
N VAL A 104 11.30 2.37 3.05
CA VAL A 104 10.85 3.44 3.95
C VAL A 104 9.92 4.43 3.22
N THR A 105 10.21 4.74 1.95
CA THR A 105 9.31 5.54 1.10
C THR A 105 7.93 4.89 0.96
N SER A 106 7.88 3.58 0.68
CA SER A 106 6.61 2.84 0.60
C SER A 106 5.85 2.83 1.93
N LEU A 107 6.53 2.70 3.06
CA LEU A 107 5.89 2.81 4.38
C LEU A 107 5.26 4.19 4.59
N TRP A 108 5.95 5.28 4.22
CA TRP A 108 5.39 6.62 4.27
C TRP A 108 4.19 6.80 3.35
N LYS A 109 4.20 6.22 2.14
CA LYS A 109 3.06 6.25 1.21
C LYS A 109 1.81 5.60 1.82
N VAL A 110 1.97 4.49 2.53
CA VAL A 110 0.86 3.83 3.21
C VAL A 110 0.29 4.70 4.32
N VAL A 111 1.13 5.29 5.17
CA VAL A 111 0.71 6.11 6.32
C VAL A 111 0.11 7.44 5.90
N LEU A 112 0.69 8.09 4.90
CA LEU A 112 0.28 9.45 4.50
C LEU A 112 -0.86 9.47 3.48
N ALA A 113 -1.32 8.31 3.00
CA ALA A 113 -2.26 8.21 1.87
C ALA A 113 -3.60 8.92 2.08
N ASP A 114 -4.08 9.05 3.31
CA ASP A 114 -5.35 9.75 3.63
C ASP A 114 -5.15 11.19 4.13
N GLY A 115 -3.90 11.64 4.20
CA GLY A 115 -3.55 12.97 4.70
C GLY A 115 -3.70 13.13 6.23
N VAL A 116 -4.08 12.06 6.94
CA VAL A 116 -4.17 12.05 8.41
C VAL A 116 -3.02 11.21 8.95
N VAL A 117 -2.09 11.85 9.63
CA VAL A 117 -0.96 11.16 10.27
C VAL A 117 -1.36 10.76 11.68
N HIS A 118 -1.42 9.47 11.93
CA HIS A 118 -1.57 8.97 13.29
C HIS A 118 -0.19 8.90 13.97
N GLU A 119 -0.07 9.47 15.16
CA GLU A 119 1.20 9.56 15.89
C GLU A 119 1.86 8.18 16.12
N PHE A 120 1.07 7.14 16.33
CA PHE A 120 1.57 5.78 16.53
C PHE A 120 2.20 5.21 15.26
N GLU A 121 1.57 5.39 14.11
CA GLU A 121 2.09 4.93 12.80
C GLU A 121 3.38 5.67 12.45
N ASP A 122 3.41 6.99 12.64
CA ASP A 122 4.59 7.84 12.46
C ASP A 122 5.78 7.28 13.24
N ASN A 123 5.61 7.07 14.54
CA ASN A 123 6.65 6.54 15.41
C ASN A 123 7.15 5.15 14.98
N VAL A 124 6.25 4.28 14.48
CA VAL A 124 6.63 2.95 13.99
C VAL A 124 7.47 3.05 12.73
N VAL A 125 7.12 3.92 11.77
CA VAL A 125 7.92 4.12 10.55
C VAL A 125 9.31 4.67 10.90
N TRP A 126 9.42 5.65 11.81
CA TRP A 126 10.71 6.16 12.28
C TRP A 126 11.59 5.06 12.86
N ARG A 127 11.02 4.18 13.67
CA ARG A 127 11.72 3.05 14.28
C ARG A 127 12.17 2.02 13.23
N ILE A 128 11.31 1.68 12.28
CA ILE A 128 11.65 0.75 11.19
C ILE A 128 12.80 1.32 10.35
N ALA A 129 12.75 2.60 10.00
CA ALA A 129 13.79 3.25 9.21
C ALA A 129 15.14 3.26 9.95
N ASP A 130 15.15 3.45 11.26
CA ASP A 130 16.34 3.33 12.11
C ASP A 130 16.91 1.91 12.07
N LEU A 131 16.07 0.90 12.25
CA LEU A 131 16.45 -0.52 12.18
C LEU A 131 16.95 -0.94 10.80
N LEU A 132 16.47 -0.31 9.73
CA LEU A 132 16.95 -0.49 8.36
C LEU A 132 18.27 0.25 8.09
N GLY A 133 18.80 1.00 9.08
CA GLY A 133 20.05 1.74 8.97
C GLY A 133 19.96 2.99 8.08
N ILE A 134 18.79 3.63 8.02
CA ILE A 134 18.61 4.93 7.36
C ILE A 134 18.95 6.03 8.35
N GLU A 135 19.82 6.94 7.96
CA GLU A 135 20.27 8.03 8.84
C GLU A 135 19.15 9.05 9.11
N ALA A 136 19.21 9.74 10.24
CA ALA A 136 18.16 10.64 10.71
C ALA A 136 17.80 11.74 9.69
N HIS A 137 18.79 12.33 9.03
CA HIS A 137 18.56 13.37 8.01
C HIS A 137 17.92 12.80 6.74
N GLU A 138 18.25 11.57 6.35
CA GLU A 138 17.65 10.88 5.21
C GLU A 138 16.18 10.52 5.50
N ARG A 139 15.87 10.07 6.72
CA ARG A 139 14.49 9.78 7.15
C ARG A 139 13.58 11.01 6.99
N VAL A 140 14.05 12.17 7.41
CA VAL A 140 13.34 13.45 7.22
C VAL A 140 13.15 13.78 5.74
N ALA A 141 14.18 13.59 4.93
CA ALA A 141 14.12 13.87 3.50
C ALA A 141 13.10 12.94 2.78
N LEU A 142 13.15 11.64 3.05
CA LEU A 142 12.21 10.66 2.47
C LEU A 142 10.76 10.99 2.80
N ARG A 143 10.47 11.31 4.07
CA ARG A 143 9.12 11.74 4.47
C ARG A 143 8.65 12.97 3.69
N LYS A 144 9.46 14.01 3.63
CA LYS A 144 9.13 15.25 2.91
C LYS A 144 8.89 15.02 1.41
N THR A 145 9.65 14.10 0.80
CA THR A 145 9.46 13.75 -0.60
C THR A 145 8.08 13.13 -0.82
N VAL A 146 7.67 12.20 0.03
CA VAL A 146 6.34 11.57 -0.07
C VAL A 146 5.22 12.58 0.22
N GLU A 147 5.38 13.46 1.22
CA GLU A 147 4.42 14.52 1.50
C GLU A 147 4.22 15.44 0.28
N ALA A 148 5.31 15.79 -0.41
CA ALA A 148 5.25 16.61 -1.63
C ALA A 148 4.57 15.86 -2.80
N GLU A 149 4.91 14.58 -3.02
CA GLU A 149 4.27 13.74 -4.06
C GLU A 149 2.74 13.67 -3.86
N ILE A 150 2.29 13.48 -2.62
CA ILE A 150 0.85 13.40 -2.29
C ILE A 150 0.17 14.75 -2.49
N ALA A 151 0.81 15.85 -2.08
CA ALA A 151 0.28 17.20 -2.28
C ALA A 151 0.13 17.55 -3.76
N ASP A 152 1.13 17.22 -4.58
CA ASP A 152 1.09 17.46 -6.03
C ASP A 152 0.01 16.61 -6.72
N ALA A 153 -0.17 15.36 -6.29
CA ALA A 153 -1.23 14.50 -6.80
C ALA A 153 -2.63 15.06 -6.47
N ALA A 154 -2.83 15.61 -5.27
CA ALA A 154 -4.09 16.23 -4.87
C ALA A 154 -4.43 17.48 -5.71
N LEU A 155 -3.43 18.33 -5.99
CA LEU A 155 -3.61 19.53 -6.82
C LEU A 155 -3.89 19.17 -8.29
N GLY A 156 -3.30 18.10 -8.82
CA GLY A 156 -3.55 17.62 -10.19
C GLY A 156 -4.98 17.12 -10.42
N VAL A 157 -5.65 16.62 -9.40
CA VAL A 157 -7.04 16.13 -9.47
C VAL A 157 -8.04 17.30 -9.49
N GLU A 158 -7.78 18.39 -8.80
CA GLU A 158 -8.67 19.56 -8.78
C GLU A 158 -8.63 20.36 -10.09
N GLY A 159 -7.48 20.40 -10.79
CA GLY A 159 -7.33 21.12 -12.06
C GLY A 159 -8.06 20.47 -13.26
N GLY A 160 -8.42 19.19 -13.18
CA GLY A 160 -9.09 18.45 -14.27
C GLY A 160 -10.61 18.63 -14.32
N HIS A 161 -11.25 19.12 -13.25
CA HIS A 161 -12.71 19.16 -13.17
C HIS A 161 -13.32 20.50 -13.68
N ASP A 162 -12.55 21.57 -13.80
CA ASP A 162 -13.01 22.86 -14.26
C ASP A 162 -12.95 23.03 -15.79
N ALA A 163 -12.24 22.18 -16.51
CA ALA A 163 -12.12 22.28 -17.97
C ALA A 163 -13.35 21.75 -18.73
N GLU A 164 -14.18 20.92 -18.13
CA GLU A 164 -15.37 20.36 -18.80
C GLU A 164 -16.66 21.17 -18.62
N ARG A 165 -16.68 22.17 -17.75
CA ARG A 165 -17.88 22.99 -17.50
C ARG A 165 -18.10 24.15 -18.48
N ASN A 166 -17.17 24.41 -19.39
CA ASN A 166 -17.23 25.63 -20.23
C ASN A 166 -17.53 25.39 -21.71
N LEU A 167 -18.08 24.25 -22.08
CA LEU A 167 -18.59 23.95 -23.43
C LEU A 167 -20.12 23.93 -23.45
N VAL A 168 -20.76 25.08 -23.26
CA VAL A 168 -22.16 25.30 -23.67
C VAL A 168 -22.13 25.86 -25.10
N PRO A 169 -22.63 25.16 -26.11
CA PRO A 169 -22.76 25.73 -27.45
C PRO A 169 -23.88 26.77 -27.46
N SER A 170 -23.52 28.00 -27.71
CA SER A 170 -24.45 29.09 -27.98
C SER A 170 -25.20 28.83 -29.27
N GLY A 171 -26.36 28.19 -29.18
CA GLY A 171 -27.31 28.01 -30.28
C GLY A 171 -27.98 29.32 -30.66
N ARG A 172 -27.54 29.95 -31.74
CA ARG A 172 -28.27 31.05 -32.40
C ARG A 172 -29.52 30.48 -33.07
N GLY A 173 -30.67 30.76 -32.52
CA GLY A 173 -31.95 30.64 -33.20
C GLY A 173 -32.17 31.87 -34.08
N GLY A 174 -32.00 31.69 -35.39
CA GLY A 174 -32.41 32.68 -36.38
C GLY A 174 -33.92 32.57 -36.63
N GLY A 175 -34.66 33.58 -36.19
CA GLY A 175 -36.02 33.79 -36.61
C GLY A 175 -36.08 34.41 -37.99
N ALA A 176 -36.82 33.82 -38.92
CA ALA A 176 -37.21 34.47 -40.17
C ALA A 176 -38.70 34.81 -40.12
N SER A 177 -38.95 36.07 -40.15
CA SER A 177 -40.22 36.70 -40.43
C SER A 177 -40.53 36.62 -41.92
N SER A 178 -41.76 36.40 -42.30
CA SER A 178 -42.27 36.75 -43.60
C SER A 178 -43.67 37.24 -43.45
N ALA A 179 -43.86 38.37 -43.82
CA ALA A 179 -44.79 39.31 -44.33
C ALA A 179 -45.84 38.77 -45.38
N SER A 180 -47.03 39.14 -45.26
CA SER A 180 -47.84 39.95 -46.15
C SER A 180 -49.18 40.16 -45.58
#